data_418d879c1de739f30ffe9ac45aca3851
#
_entry.id   418d879c1de739f30ffe9ac45aca3851
#
_cell.length_a   1.000
_cell.length_b   1.000
_cell.length_c   1.000
_cell.angle_alpha   90.00
_cell.angle_beta   90.00
_cell.angle_gamma   90.00
#
_symmetry.space_group_name_H-M   'P 1'
#
loop_
_entity.id
_entity.type
_entity.pdbx_description
1 polymer ?
#
loop_
_entity_poly.entity_id
_entity_poly.type
_entity_poly.pdbx_seq_one_letter_code
_entity_poly.pdbx_strand_id
1 'polypeptide(L)'
;MILIIAGSTRADSYTRAAARAIEGALGQRSGDPVLWDLAVRPLPIADPEYHEQPAANPDPAVHELVELAGAADGFVLATPVYHNSYSGVLKNCLDHLVIEHFMEKPVALCGFGRQYTAIQAIDHLRIVVRGLYGMAIPAQMLTVPSDFERDEAGRWRLAGRAALQRLDGVVDMLLRHVRIRQALLAATASKG
;
A
#
# COMPACT_ATOMS: atom_id res chain seq x y z
N MET A 1 3.65 5.70 -11.66
CA MET A 1 2.97 4.45 -11.20
C MET A 1 2.79 4.46 -9.68
N ILE A 2 1.67 3.95 -9.16
CA ILE A 2 1.43 3.76 -7.72
C ILE A 2 1.32 2.27 -7.43
N LEU A 3 2.20 1.74 -6.56
CA LEU A 3 2.14 0.35 -6.14
C LEU A 3 1.22 0.19 -4.90
N ILE A 4 0.17 -0.59 -5.04
CA ILE A 4 -0.78 -0.90 -3.98
C ILE A 4 -0.47 -2.30 -3.45
N ILE A 5 -0.16 -2.45 -2.17
CA ILE A 5 0.09 -3.75 -1.54
C ILE A 5 -1.09 -4.10 -0.63
N ALA A 6 -1.83 -5.17 -0.99
CA ALA A 6 -2.96 -5.67 -0.22
C ALA A 6 -2.49 -6.79 0.73
N GLY A 7 -2.28 -6.44 1.99
CA GLY A 7 -1.71 -7.27 3.07
C GLY A 7 -2.69 -8.27 3.68
N SER A 8 -3.53 -8.94 2.89
CA SER A 8 -4.47 -9.95 3.38
C SER A 8 -4.47 -11.18 2.49
N THR A 9 -4.32 -12.35 3.10
CA THR A 9 -4.38 -13.65 2.39
C THR A 9 -5.78 -14.27 2.36
N ARG A 10 -6.79 -13.63 2.99
CA ARG A 10 -8.17 -14.13 2.96
C ARG A 10 -8.78 -13.92 1.59
N ALA A 11 -9.40 -14.97 1.03
CA ALA A 11 -10.14 -14.88 -0.23
C ALA A 11 -11.28 -13.85 -0.14
N ASP A 12 -12.04 -13.88 0.94
CA ASP A 12 -13.15 -12.98 1.26
C ASP A 12 -12.68 -11.89 2.24
N SER A 13 -12.04 -10.84 1.71
CA SER A 13 -11.32 -9.83 2.51
C SER A 13 -11.81 -8.41 2.24
N TYR A 14 -12.17 -7.70 3.30
CA TYR A 14 -12.43 -6.25 3.26
C TYR A 14 -11.20 -5.44 2.87
N THR A 15 -10.00 -5.85 3.34
CA THR A 15 -8.73 -5.18 2.98
C THR A 15 -8.50 -5.24 1.47
N ARG A 16 -8.74 -6.39 0.84
CA ARG A 16 -8.64 -6.55 -0.62
C ARG A 16 -9.70 -5.73 -1.35
N ALA A 17 -10.92 -5.66 -0.81
CA ALA A 17 -11.99 -4.82 -1.37
C ALA A 17 -11.64 -3.33 -1.31
N ALA A 18 -11.07 -2.86 -0.19
CA ALA A 18 -10.57 -1.49 -0.06
C ALA A 18 -9.44 -1.20 -1.03
N ALA A 19 -8.47 -2.12 -1.18
CA ALA A 19 -7.35 -1.97 -2.11
C ALA A 19 -7.84 -1.84 -3.57
N ARG A 20 -8.82 -2.66 -3.99
CA ARG A 20 -9.44 -2.54 -5.33
C ARG A 20 -10.21 -1.23 -5.52
N ALA A 21 -10.88 -0.74 -4.48
CA ALA A 21 -11.55 0.56 -4.55
C ALA A 21 -10.53 1.70 -4.74
N ILE A 22 -9.39 1.63 -4.06
CA ILE A 22 -8.27 2.58 -4.22
C ILE A 22 -7.67 2.46 -5.63
N GLU A 23 -7.45 1.24 -6.13
CA GLU A 23 -6.98 0.99 -7.50
C GLU A 23 -7.88 1.66 -8.54
N GLY A 24 -9.20 1.43 -8.44
CA GLY A 24 -10.18 2.06 -9.32
C GLY A 24 -10.17 3.59 -9.25
N ALA A 25 -10.09 4.14 -8.05
CA ALA A 25 -10.06 5.59 -7.84
C ALA A 25 -8.76 6.24 -8.37
N LEU A 26 -7.62 5.57 -8.23
CA LEU A 26 -6.35 5.99 -8.81
C LEU A 26 -6.39 5.94 -10.35
N GLY A 27 -6.92 4.86 -10.94
CA GLY A 27 -7.06 4.72 -12.38
C GLY A 27 -7.92 5.83 -13.00
N GLN A 28 -9.02 6.21 -12.33
CA GLN A 28 -9.86 7.34 -12.77
C GLN A 28 -9.14 8.69 -12.72
N ARG A 29 -8.06 8.84 -11.97
CA ARG A 29 -7.27 10.06 -11.80
C ARG A 29 -5.91 10.00 -12.50
N SER A 30 -5.73 9.05 -13.43
CA SER A 30 -4.47 8.82 -14.17
C SER A 30 -3.29 8.52 -13.23
N GLY A 31 -3.55 7.83 -12.13
CA GLY A 31 -2.54 7.46 -11.13
C GLY A 31 -1.69 6.25 -11.51
N ASP A 32 -1.98 5.57 -12.63
CA ASP A 32 -1.28 4.36 -13.09
C ASP A 32 -1.08 3.34 -11.95
N PRO A 33 -2.18 2.76 -11.38
CA PRO A 33 -2.08 1.86 -10.24
C PRO A 33 -1.69 0.44 -10.65
N VAL A 34 -0.85 -0.19 -9.82
CA VAL A 34 -0.56 -1.63 -9.88
C VAL A 34 -0.89 -2.25 -8.53
N LEU A 35 -1.79 -3.23 -8.52
CA LEU A 35 -2.20 -3.95 -7.30
C LEU A 35 -1.39 -5.24 -7.13
N TRP A 36 -0.59 -5.30 -6.07
CA TRP A 36 0.02 -6.51 -5.55
C TRP A 36 -0.87 -7.11 -4.45
N ASP A 37 -1.63 -8.12 -4.80
CA ASP A 37 -2.56 -8.80 -3.88
C ASP A 37 -1.88 -10.06 -3.29
N LEU A 38 -1.48 -10.00 -2.01
CA LEU A 38 -0.76 -11.09 -1.34
C LEU A 38 -1.57 -12.39 -1.18
N ALA A 39 -2.88 -12.36 -1.43
CA ALA A 39 -3.68 -13.58 -1.52
C ALA A 39 -3.55 -14.28 -2.89
N VAL A 40 -3.21 -13.55 -3.93
CA VAL A 40 -3.08 -14.05 -5.31
C VAL A 40 -1.61 -14.29 -5.67
N ARG A 41 -0.75 -13.42 -5.16
CA ARG A 41 0.70 -13.41 -5.42
C ARG A 41 1.46 -13.45 -4.09
N PRO A 42 1.45 -14.62 -3.40
CA PRO A 42 2.16 -14.78 -2.14
C PRO A 42 3.67 -14.70 -2.38
N LEU A 43 4.39 -14.32 -1.33
CA LEU A 43 5.86 -14.27 -1.32
C LEU A 43 6.41 -15.32 -0.36
N PRO A 44 7.60 -15.86 -0.61
CA PRO A 44 8.30 -16.69 0.37
C PRO A 44 8.59 -15.86 1.64
N ILE A 45 8.98 -16.52 2.72
CA ILE A 45 9.51 -15.81 3.90
C ILE A 45 10.80 -15.10 3.47
N ALA A 46 10.91 -13.83 3.86
CA ALA A 46 12.08 -13.03 3.53
C ALA A 46 13.34 -13.66 4.12
N ASP A 47 14.33 -13.90 3.27
CA ASP A 47 15.60 -14.48 3.66
C ASP A 47 16.61 -13.34 3.93
N PRO A 48 17.19 -13.28 5.13
CA PRO A 48 18.18 -12.26 5.47
C PRO A 48 19.41 -12.21 4.57
N GLU A 49 19.75 -13.30 3.89
CA GLU A 49 20.87 -13.32 2.93
C GLU A 49 20.68 -12.37 1.75
N TYR A 50 19.43 -12.10 1.37
CA TYR A 50 19.09 -11.18 0.27
C TYR A 50 18.67 -9.79 0.74
N HIS A 51 18.74 -9.50 2.05
CA HIS A 51 18.21 -8.25 2.60
C HIS A 51 18.86 -6.99 1.99
N GLU A 52 20.18 -7.00 1.81
CA GLU A 52 20.89 -5.86 1.21
C GLU A 52 20.86 -5.85 -0.33
N GLN A 53 20.57 -7.00 -0.94
CA GLN A 53 20.52 -7.17 -2.39
C GLN A 53 19.28 -7.96 -2.81
N PRO A 54 18.06 -7.43 -2.64
CA PRO A 54 16.83 -8.17 -2.88
C PRO A 54 16.67 -8.62 -4.35
N ALA A 55 17.30 -7.94 -5.29
CA ALA A 55 17.35 -8.35 -6.69
C ALA A 55 18.16 -9.65 -6.93
N ALA A 56 18.96 -10.10 -5.97
CA ALA A 56 19.69 -11.39 -6.05
C ALA A 56 18.85 -12.58 -5.56
N ASN A 57 17.67 -12.33 -4.98
CA ASN A 57 16.78 -13.41 -4.54
C ASN A 57 16.31 -14.24 -5.74
N PRO A 58 16.39 -15.60 -5.70
CA PRO A 58 16.04 -16.43 -6.86
C PRO A 58 14.55 -16.56 -7.15
N ASP A 59 13.67 -16.11 -6.26
CA ASP A 59 12.22 -16.22 -6.42
C ASP A 59 11.68 -15.18 -7.43
N PRO A 60 10.98 -15.61 -8.49
CA PRO A 60 10.48 -14.70 -9.53
C PRO A 60 9.47 -13.68 -9.01
N ALA A 61 8.66 -14.03 -7.99
CA ALA A 61 7.69 -13.09 -7.41
C ALA A 61 8.40 -12.00 -6.60
N VAL A 62 9.53 -12.32 -5.95
CA VAL A 62 10.37 -11.32 -5.28
C VAL A 62 10.99 -10.38 -6.29
N HIS A 63 11.56 -10.89 -7.40
CA HIS A 63 12.09 -10.05 -8.48
C HIS A 63 11.06 -9.06 -9.00
N GLU A 64 9.86 -9.55 -9.34
CA GLU A 64 8.80 -8.70 -9.86
C GLU A 64 8.36 -7.64 -8.84
N LEU A 65 8.25 -8.00 -7.54
CA LEU A 65 7.96 -7.04 -6.48
C LEU A 65 9.02 -5.95 -6.38
N VAL A 66 10.30 -6.33 -6.42
CA VAL A 66 11.46 -5.41 -6.35
C VAL A 66 11.45 -4.44 -7.54
N GLU A 67 11.23 -4.94 -8.76
CA GLU A 67 11.13 -4.11 -9.97
C GLU A 67 9.96 -3.11 -9.87
N LEU A 68 8.77 -3.57 -9.47
CA LEU A 68 7.60 -2.71 -9.30
C LEU A 68 7.83 -1.68 -8.20
N ALA A 69 8.44 -2.05 -7.08
CA ALA A 69 8.74 -1.12 -5.99
C ALA A 69 9.78 -0.08 -6.40
N GLY A 70 10.78 -0.47 -7.18
CA GLY A 70 11.77 0.44 -7.77
C GLY A 70 11.13 1.49 -8.69
N ALA A 71 10.24 1.03 -9.58
CA ALA A 71 9.54 1.88 -10.55
C ALA A 71 8.42 2.74 -9.95
N ALA A 72 7.95 2.44 -8.73
CA ALA A 72 6.85 3.16 -8.11
C ALA A 72 7.23 4.61 -7.75
N ASP A 73 6.33 5.55 -8.03
CA ASP A 73 6.40 6.95 -7.56
C ASP A 73 5.84 7.13 -6.15
N GLY A 74 5.04 6.18 -5.69
CA GLY A 74 4.41 6.16 -4.38
C GLY A 74 3.71 4.84 -4.09
N PHE A 75 3.26 4.67 -2.85
CA PHE A 75 2.71 3.41 -2.37
C PHE A 75 1.35 3.59 -1.68
N VAL A 76 0.56 2.51 -1.71
CA VAL A 76 -0.56 2.29 -0.78
C VAL A 76 -0.31 0.98 -0.04
N LEU A 77 -0.26 1.03 1.28
CA LEU A 77 -0.16 -0.15 2.13
C LEU A 77 -1.51 -0.40 2.80
N ALA A 78 -2.19 -1.48 2.41
CA ALA A 78 -3.49 -1.86 2.95
C ALA A 78 -3.35 -3.13 3.84
N THR A 79 -3.83 -3.07 5.08
CA THR A 79 -3.67 -4.15 6.05
C THR A 79 -4.94 -4.42 6.86
N PRO A 80 -5.26 -5.69 7.17
CA PRO A 80 -6.16 -6.00 8.27
C PRO A 80 -5.45 -5.75 9.60
N VAL A 81 -6.25 -5.59 10.66
CA VAL A 81 -5.72 -5.56 12.03
C VAL A 81 -5.67 -6.97 12.61
N TYR A 82 -4.49 -7.42 12.97
CA TYR A 82 -4.27 -8.64 13.75
C TYR A 82 -3.50 -8.30 15.02
N HIS A 83 -4.11 -8.62 16.19
CA HIS A 83 -3.50 -8.32 17.49
C HIS A 83 -3.00 -6.88 17.62
N ASN A 84 -3.85 -5.92 17.23
CA ASN A 84 -3.59 -4.47 17.26
C ASN A 84 -2.45 -4.00 16.34
N SER A 85 -2.03 -4.81 15.37
CA SER A 85 -0.98 -4.46 14.42
C SER A 85 -1.37 -4.85 13.00
N TYR A 86 -0.51 -4.52 12.03
CA TYR A 86 -0.63 -4.95 10.64
C TYR A 86 -0.36 -6.45 10.51
N SER A 87 -0.72 -7.02 9.36
CA SER A 87 -0.56 -8.46 9.11
C SER A 87 0.92 -8.85 8.94
N GLY A 88 1.28 -10.07 9.39
CA GLY A 88 2.61 -10.62 9.18
C GLY A 88 2.98 -10.77 7.70
N VAL A 89 2.00 -11.08 6.83
CA VAL A 89 2.25 -11.19 5.38
C VAL A 89 2.61 -9.85 4.74
N LEU A 90 2.03 -8.74 5.23
CA LEU A 90 2.45 -7.41 4.79
C LEU A 90 3.87 -7.10 5.28
N LYS A 91 4.19 -7.42 6.54
CA LYS A 91 5.54 -7.23 7.05
C LYS A 91 6.56 -8.03 6.25
N ASN A 92 6.26 -9.31 5.99
CA ASN A 92 7.09 -10.17 5.16
C ASN A 92 7.31 -9.57 3.76
N CYS A 93 6.27 -9.04 3.13
CA CYS A 93 6.38 -8.35 1.84
C CYS A 93 7.33 -7.14 1.92
N LEU A 94 7.22 -6.33 2.97
CA LEU A 94 8.09 -5.16 3.16
C LEU A 94 9.54 -5.54 3.49
N ASP A 95 9.78 -6.72 4.07
CA ASP A 95 11.11 -7.23 4.39
C ASP A 95 11.90 -7.72 3.15
N HIS A 96 11.24 -7.88 2.00
CA HIS A 96 11.90 -8.06 0.70
C HIS A 96 12.33 -6.73 0.05
N LEU A 97 11.99 -5.59 0.65
CA LEU A 97 12.24 -4.27 0.08
C LEU A 97 13.23 -3.50 0.95
N VAL A 98 14.03 -2.66 0.33
CA VAL A 98 15.05 -1.85 0.98
C VAL A 98 14.73 -0.35 0.90
N ILE A 99 15.55 0.45 1.57
CA ILE A 99 15.38 1.90 1.69
C ILE A 99 15.22 2.58 0.32
N GLU A 100 15.99 2.18 -0.67
CA GLU A 100 16.01 2.74 -2.02
C GLU A 100 14.63 2.66 -2.72
N HIS A 101 13.84 1.63 -2.38
CA HIS A 101 12.49 1.49 -2.94
C HIS A 101 11.50 2.53 -2.38
N PHE A 102 11.71 3.00 -1.16
CA PHE A 102 10.78 3.90 -0.45
C PHE A 102 11.30 5.33 -0.26
N MET A 103 12.60 5.55 -0.40
CA MET A 103 13.23 6.83 -0.06
C MET A 103 12.50 8.01 -0.70
N GLU A 104 12.00 8.90 0.16
CA GLU A 104 11.25 10.11 -0.21
C GLU A 104 9.98 9.86 -1.03
N LYS A 105 9.53 8.61 -1.16
CA LYS A 105 8.27 8.32 -1.86
C LYS A 105 7.09 8.46 -0.91
N PRO A 106 5.98 9.08 -1.35
CA PRO A 106 4.76 9.18 -0.54
C PRO A 106 4.07 7.83 -0.39
N VAL A 107 3.60 7.55 0.82
CA VAL A 107 2.96 6.29 1.20
C VAL A 107 1.61 6.58 1.86
N ALA A 108 0.52 6.11 1.27
CA ALA A 108 -0.80 6.11 1.88
C ALA A 108 -1.03 4.82 2.68
N LEU A 109 -1.66 4.95 3.84
CA LEU A 109 -1.92 3.82 4.74
C LEU A 109 -3.42 3.56 4.86
N CYS A 110 -3.81 2.29 4.67
CA CYS A 110 -5.19 1.83 4.78
C CYS A 110 -5.28 0.67 5.78
N GLY A 111 -6.10 0.83 6.83
CA GLY A 111 -6.36 -0.18 7.85
C GLY A 111 -7.81 -0.65 7.84
N PHE A 112 -8.01 -1.97 7.93
CA PHE A 112 -9.30 -2.57 8.19
C PHE A 112 -9.34 -3.18 9.59
N GLY A 113 -10.34 -2.79 10.40
CA GLY A 113 -10.59 -3.35 11.73
C GLY A 113 -12.07 -3.45 12.05
N ARG A 114 -12.43 -4.24 13.06
CA ARG A 114 -13.85 -4.36 13.50
C ARG A 114 -14.37 -3.10 14.18
N GLN A 115 -13.46 -2.27 14.67
CA GLN A 115 -13.74 -0.99 15.33
C GLN A 115 -12.60 -0.02 14.99
N TYR A 116 -12.39 1.01 15.79
CA TYR A 116 -11.30 1.98 15.61
C TYR A 116 -9.89 1.41 15.82
N THR A 117 -9.75 0.12 16.16
CA THR A 117 -8.46 -0.57 16.32
C THR A 117 -7.58 -0.55 15.06
N ALA A 118 -8.18 -0.29 13.89
CA ALA A 118 -7.44 -0.12 12.65
C ALA A 118 -6.39 1.01 12.71
N ILE A 119 -6.58 2.02 13.58
CA ILE A 119 -5.61 3.11 13.76
C ILE A 119 -4.27 2.60 14.27
N GLN A 120 -4.26 1.61 15.19
CA GLN A 120 -3.02 1.07 15.75
C GLN A 120 -2.16 0.39 14.68
N ALA A 121 -2.77 -0.36 13.76
CA ALA A 121 -2.03 -0.97 12.66
C ALA A 121 -1.43 0.09 11.72
N ILE A 122 -2.13 1.20 11.49
CA ILE A 122 -1.64 2.33 10.71
C ILE A 122 -0.47 3.03 11.42
N ASP A 123 -0.58 3.27 12.73
CA ASP A 123 0.48 3.91 13.50
C ASP A 123 1.75 3.04 13.53
N HIS A 124 1.61 1.72 13.65
CA HIS A 124 2.73 0.79 13.53
C HIS A 124 3.34 0.81 12.12
N LEU A 125 2.52 0.89 11.05
CA LEU A 125 3.04 1.01 9.68
C LEU A 125 3.78 2.33 9.46
N ARG A 126 3.39 3.44 10.12
CA ARG A 126 4.16 4.69 10.06
C ARG A 126 5.59 4.53 10.56
N ILE A 127 5.80 3.69 11.59
CA ILE A 127 7.14 3.37 12.10
C ILE A 127 7.94 2.61 11.04
N VAL A 128 7.34 1.61 10.38
CA VAL A 128 7.97 0.83 9.32
C VAL A 128 8.31 1.71 8.11
N VAL A 129 7.37 2.52 7.64
CA VAL A 129 7.56 3.45 6.51
C VAL A 129 8.69 4.43 6.81
N ARG A 130 8.77 4.96 8.04
CA ARG A 130 9.89 5.81 8.47
C ARG A 130 11.23 5.05 8.44
N GLY A 131 11.24 3.78 8.87
CA GLY A 131 12.43 2.92 8.81
C GLY A 131 12.94 2.68 7.39
N LEU A 132 12.03 2.71 6.40
CA LEU A 132 12.32 2.63 4.97
C LEU A 132 12.55 4.02 4.32
N TYR A 133 12.62 5.11 5.10
CA TYR A 133 12.74 6.49 4.61
C TYR A 133 11.62 6.95 3.68
N GLY A 134 10.48 6.26 3.70
CA GLY A 134 9.26 6.68 3.00
C GLY A 134 8.51 7.79 3.75
N MET A 135 7.69 8.53 3.02
CA MET A 135 6.87 9.63 3.56
C MET A 135 5.42 9.18 3.75
N ALA A 136 5.05 8.68 4.93
CA ALA A 136 3.65 8.39 5.22
C ALA A 136 2.84 9.70 5.18
N ILE A 137 1.93 9.82 4.21
CA ILE A 137 1.09 11.02 4.08
C ILE A 137 0.16 11.20 5.30
N PRO A 138 -0.24 12.43 5.64
CA PRO A 138 -1.13 12.68 6.78
C PRO A 138 -2.50 12.01 6.65
N ALA A 139 -3.09 11.99 5.45
CA ALA A 139 -4.36 11.30 5.22
C ALA A 139 -4.18 9.78 5.32
N GLN A 140 -5.16 9.14 5.95
CA GLN A 140 -5.18 7.70 6.14
C GLN A 140 -6.60 7.15 5.97
N MET A 141 -6.74 5.90 5.57
CA MET A 141 -8.02 5.26 5.37
C MET A 141 -8.28 4.22 6.45
N LEU A 142 -9.23 4.51 7.34
CA LEU A 142 -9.78 3.55 8.29
C LEU A 142 -11.07 2.99 7.73
N THR A 143 -11.21 1.67 7.69
CA THR A 143 -12.44 0.99 7.28
C THR A 143 -12.91 -0.02 8.31
N VAL A 144 -14.22 -0.15 8.41
CA VAL A 144 -14.93 -1.07 9.31
C VAL A 144 -15.96 -1.90 8.52
N PRO A 145 -16.52 -3.01 9.05
CA PRO A 145 -17.44 -3.86 8.28
C PRO A 145 -18.64 -3.11 7.66
N SER A 146 -19.18 -2.10 8.34
CA SER A 146 -20.31 -1.30 7.84
C SER A 146 -19.96 -0.39 6.64
N ASP A 147 -18.70 -0.24 6.30
CA ASP A 147 -18.25 0.49 5.10
C ASP A 147 -18.36 -0.37 3.82
N PHE A 148 -18.73 -1.65 3.94
CA PHE A 148 -18.75 -2.59 2.83
C PHE A 148 -20.11 -3.23 2.64
N GLU A 149 -20.42 -3.57 1.40
CA GLU A 149 -21.57 -4.39 1.01
C GLU A 149 -21.15 -5.45 -0.01
N ARG A 150 -22.04 -6.41 -0.28
CA ARG A 150 -21.84 -7.42 -1.32
C ARG A 150 -22.27 -6.90 -2.67
N ASP A 151 -21.45 -7.12 -3.70
CA ASP A 151 -21.84 -6.91 -5.09
C ASP A 151 -22.72 -8.09 -5.59
N GLU A 152 -23.22 -8.00 -6.80
CA GLU A 152 -24.06 -9.05 -7.43
C GLU A 152 -23.34 -10.41 -7.54
N ALA A 153 -22.03 -10.41 -7.59
CA ALA A 153 -21.21 -11.64 -7.58
C ALA A 153 -20.87 -12.12 -6.16
N GLY A 154 -21.45 -11.51 -5.12
CA GLY A 154 -21.22 -11.85 -3.72
C GLY A 154 -19.86 -11.41 -3.17
N ARG A 155 -19.12 -10.54 -3.85
CA ARG A 155 -17.81 -10.04 -3.40
C ARG A 155 -17.98 -8.76 -2.60
N TRP A 156 -17.11 -8.55 -1.60
CA TRP A 156 -17.09 -7.28 -0.88
C TRP A 156 -16.67 -6.12 -1.79
N ARG A 157 -17.41 -5.03 -1.71
CA ARG A 157 -17.07 -3.72 -2.27
C ARG A 157 -17.21 -2.62 -1.23
N LEU A 158 -16.39 -1.59 -1.32
CA LEU A 158 -16.52 -0.39 -0.49
C LEU A 158 -17.76 0.39 -0.97
N ALA A 159 -18.65 0.75 -0.05
CA ALA A 159 -19.94 1.35 -0.39
C ALA A 159 -20.33 2.50 0.54
N GLY A 160 -19.87 2.53 1.78
CA GLY A 160 -20.22 3.56 2.74
C GLY A 160 -19.81 4.96 2.25
N ARG A 161 -20.76 5.90 2.18
CA ARG A 161 -20.52 7.26 1.68
C ARG A 161 -19.33 7.93 2.36
N ALA A 162 -19.22 7.83 3.68
CA ALA A 162 -18.12 8.41 4.44
C ALA A 162 -16.78 7.71 4.13
N ALA A 163 -16.80 6.40 3.88
CA ALA A 163 -15.61 5.65 3.49
C ALA A 163 -15.15 6.03 2.08
N LEU A 164 -16.07 6.22 1.13
CA LEU A 164 -15.75 6.70 -0.21
C LEU A 164 -15.19 8.12 -0.19
N GLN A 165 -15.72 9.02 0.63
CA GLN A 165 -15.16 10.36 0.80
C GLN A 165 -13.73 10.33 1.40
N ARG A 166 -13.48 9.44 2.38
CA ARG A 166 -12.11 9.24 2.92
C ARG A 166 -11.16 8.70 1.85
N LEU A 167 -11.63 7.74 1.04
CA LEU A 167 -10.85 7.19 -0.07
C LEU A 167 -10.44 8.30 -1.04
N ASP A 168 -11.39 9.13 -1.48
CA ASP A 168 -11.11 10.26 -2.38
C ASP A 168 -10.06 11.20 -1.78
N GLY A 169 -10.21 11.58 -0.51
CA GLY A 169 -9.24 12.45 0.18
C GLY A 169 -7.84 11.85 0.28
N VAL A 170 -7.74 10.54 0.53
CA VAL A 170 -6.45 9.83 0.60
C VAL A 170 -5.79 9.76 -0.78
N VAL A 171 -6.55 9.39 -1.81
CA VAL A 171 -6.05 9.29 -3.19
C VAL A 171 -5.59 10.66 -3.71
N ASP A 172 -6.39 11.70 -3.52
CA ASP A 172 -6.04 13.07 -3.95
C ASP A 172 -4.79 13.59 -3.25
N MET A 173 -4.66 13.32 -1.93
CA MET A 173 -3.48 13.70 -1.18
C MET A 173 -2.24 12.92 -1.64
N LEU A 174 -2.35 11.61 -1.86
CA LEU A 174 -1.25 10.78 -2.36
C LEU A 174 -0.74 11.32 -3.71
N LEU A 175 -1.64 11.50 -4.67
CA LEU A 175 -1.27 11.99 -6.00
C LEU A 175 -0.68 13.41 -5.96
N ARG A 176 -1.14 14.27 -5.05
CA ARG A 176 -0.53 15.59 -4.84
C ARG A 176 0.91 15.48 -4.35
N HIS A 177 1.21 14.61 -3.39
CA HIS A 177 2.57 14.41 -2.87
C HIS A 177 3.49 13.79 -3.93
N VAL A 178 2.97 12.85 -4.74
CA VAL A 178 3.71 12.31 -5.91
C VAL A 178 4.12 13.43 -6.87
N ARG A 179 3.16 14.28 -7.26
CA ARG A 179 3.46 15.42 -8.16
C ARG A 179 4.47 16.40 -7.57
N ILE A 180 4.38 16.70 -6.26
CA ILE A 180 5.35 17.56 -5.58
C ILE A 180 6.75 16.93 -5.65
N ARG A 181 6.88 15.64 -5.33
CA ARG A 181 8.15 14.92 -5.42
C ARG A 181 8.73 14.95 -6.84
N GLN A 182 7.92 14.63 -7.84
CA GLN A 182 8.34 14.65 -9.24
C GLN A 182 8.82 16.04 -9.68
N ALA A 183 8.13 17.11 -9.27
CA ALA A 183 8.53 18.49 -9.56
C ALA A 183 9.87 18.85 -8.88
N LEU A 184 10.09 18.41 -7.63
CA LEU A 184 11.36 18.63 -6.94
C LEU A 184 12.52 17.91 -7.63
N LEU A 185 12.33 16.65 -8.05
CA LEU A 185 13.34 15.88 -8.76
C LEU A 185 13.69 16.52 -10.12
N ALA A 186 12.70 16.98 -10.86
CA ALA A 186 12.91 17.68 -12.12
C ALA A 186 13.69 18.99 -11.92
N ALA A 187 13.39 19.75 -10.86
CA ALA A 187 14.10 21.00 -10.54
C ALA A 187 15.55 20.78 -10.12
N THR A 188 15.87 19.65 -9.48
CA THR A 188 17.26 19.30 -9.14
C THR A 188 18.07 18.83 -10.34
N ALA A 189 17.46 18.01 -11.21
CA ALA A 189 18.09 17.53 -12.44
C ALA A 189 18.42 18.65 -13.45
N SER A 190 17.69 19.76 -13.43
CA SER A 190 17.95 20.91 -14.32
C SER A 190 19.09 21.84 -13.86
N LYS A 191 19.67 21.61 -12.68
CA LYS A 191 20.74 22.42 -12.09
C LYS A 191 22.10 21.74 -12.09
N GLY A 192 22.19 20.50 -12.50
CA GLY A 192 23.41 19.72 -12.65
C GLY A 192 23.77 19.49 -14.11
#